data_171c052b90c1acc7de88e965a2d94254
#
_entry.id   171c052b90c1acc7de88e965a2d94254
#
_cell.length_a   1.000
_cell.length_b   1.000
_cell.length_c   1.000
_cell.angle_alpha   90.00
_cell.angle_beta   90.00
_cell.angle_gamma   90.00
#
_symmetry.space_group_name_H-M   'P 1'
#
loop_
_entity.id
_entity.type
_entity.pdbx_description
1 polymer ?
#
loop_
_entity_poly.entity_id
_entity_poly.type
_entity_poly.pdbx_seq_one_letter_code
_entity_poly.pdbx_strand_id
1 'polypeptide(L)'
;KEVEGGMLLLSGSDIVQLKQQIEAISFEGPNFDDDPRGLRLSQALDSISGDFSSSDNVRMALIATSWAEFNKRCALVLKAMDDKEKWGFLQSQGVLLTDDAALPPQAKVAHMYPGQGSQYVGMTHDLWQRYSSVQEVWKQSDITMTEALNGESLSSFILRSGLSKEQLIEAEHKLKQTEYTQPAMLTADLAIERALNDHGQTPDMVAGHSLGEYAALMSAGILDMDGALRAAAARGTEMG
;
A
#
# COMPACT_ATOMS: atom_id res chain seq x y z
N LYS A 1 5.57 -14.80 12.88
CA LYS A 1 4.85 -13.84 13.72
C LYS A 1 4.43 -12.71 12.80
N GLU A 2 3.14 -12.53 12.60
CA GLU A 2 2.60 -11.33 11.95
C GLU A 2 3.06 -10.12 12.75
N VAL A 3 3.74 -9.20 12.09
CA VAL A 3 4.06 -7.89 12.66
C VAL A 3 2.83 -7.03 12.43
N GLU A 4 1.97 -6.96 13.43
CA GLU A 4 0.78 -6.12 13.40
C GLU A 4 1.22 -4.67 13.64
N GLY A 5 1.39 -3.91 12.56
CA GLY A 5 1.70 -2.49 12.63
C GLY A 5 0.52 -1.68 13.17
N GLY A 6 0.78 -0.51 13.71
CA GLY A 6 -0.21 0.46 14.12
C GLY A 6 0.00 1.81 13.43
N MET A 7 -1.05 2.63 13.38
CA MET A 7 -1.02 3.98 12.85
C MET A 7 -1.56 4.96 13.91
N LEU A 8 -0.74 5.95 14.25
CA LEU A 8 -1.18 7.09 15.05
C LEU A 8 -1.66 8.20 14.14
N LEU A 9 -2.85 8.72 14.38
CA LEU A 9 -3.40 9.90 13.72
C LEU A 9 -3.50 11.03 14.75
N LEU A 10 -2.91 12.18 14.44
CA LEU A 10 -3.00 13.40 15.25
C LEU A 10 -3.37 14.58 14.37
N SER A 11 -4.10 15.54 14.94
CA SER A 11 -4.46 16.78 14.27
C SER A 11 -4.52 17.93 15.24
N GLY A 12 -4.39 19.15 14.71
CA GLY A 12 -4.45 20.37 15.53
C GLY A 12 -4.60 21.63 14.70
N SER A 13 -4.85 22.74 15.38
CA SER A 13 -4.99 24.05 14.77
C SER A 13 -3.67 24.53 14.11
N ASP A 14 -2.54 24.09 14.66
CA ASP A 14 -1.19 24.46 14.22
C ASP A 14 -0.14 23.41 14.63
N ILE A 15 1.08 23.64 14.17
CA ILE A 15 2.22 22.75 14.43
C ILE A 15 2.61 22.70 15.92
N VAL A 16 2.35 23.77 16.65
CA VAL A 16 2.69 23.86 18.08
C VAL A 16 1.78 22.96 18.90
N GLN A 17 0.48 22.97 18.61
CA GLN A 17 -0.49 22.06 19.25
C GLN A 17 -0.16 20.60 18.94
N LEU A 18 0.15 20.29 17.69
CA LEU A 18 0.53 18.93 17.28
C LEU A 18 1.79 18.46 18.01
N LYS A 19 2.77 19.35 18.17
CA LYS A 19 4.01 19.07 18.90
C LYS A 19 3.75 18.74 20.37
N GLN A 20 2.89 19.50 21.03
CA GLN A 20 2.48 19.25 22.42
C GLN A 20 1.80 17.87 22.57
N GLN A 21 0.94 17.48 21.62
CA GLN A 21 0.30 16.16 21.63
C GLN A 21 1.36 15.05 21.53
N ILE A 22 2.33 15.17 20.61
CA ILE A 22 3.41 14.18 20.46
C ILE A 22 4.28 14.10 21.72
N GLU A 23 4.62 15.25 22.30
CA GLU A 23 5.38 15.31 23.55
C GLU A 23 4.64 14.62 24.70
N ALA A 24 3.34 14.83 24.84
CA ALA A 24 2.52 14.17 25.85
C ALA A 24 2.54 12.64 25.69
N ILE A 25 2.40 12.14 24.45
CA ILE A 25 2.41 10.70 24.17
C ILE A 25 3.77 10.07 24.45
N SER A 26 4.88 10.75 24.08
CA SER A 26 6.23 10.21 24.19
C SER A 26 6.77 10.20 25.62
N PHE A 27 6.20 11.03 26.51
CA PHE A 27 6.66 11.11 27.92
C PHE A 27 5.88 10.20 28.89
N GLU A 28 4.69 9.72 28.54
CA GLU A 28 3.86 8.89 29.42
C GLU A 28 4.24 7.41 29.43
N GLY A 29 5.24 6.99 28.66
CA GLY A 29 5.59 5.57 28.55
C GLY A 29 6.92 5.17 29.16
N PRO A 30 6.94 4.20 30.09
CA PRO A 30 8.13 3.40 30.39
C PRO A 30 8.53 2.62 29.13
N ASN A 31 9.72 2.05 29.10
CA ASN A 31 10.16 1.14 28.03
C ASN A 31 9.02 0.20 27.61
N PHE A 32 8.35 0.55 26.50
CA PHE A 32 7.14 -0.13 25.99
C PHE A 32 7.42 -1.51 25.36
N ASP A 33 8.53 -2.14 25.66
CA ASP A 33 8.73 -3.55 25.32
C ASP A 33 7.70 -4.46 26.02
N ASP A 34 7.10 -3.96 27.13
CA ASP A 34 5.95 -4.55 27.82
C ASP A 34 4.93 -3.43 28.07
N ASP A 35 3.94 -3.23 27.19
CA ASP A 35 2.79 -2.39 27.54
C ASP A 35 2.11 -3.01 28.79
N PRO A 36 2.09 -2.31 29.94
CA PRO A 36 1.48 -2.84 31.16
C PRO A 36 -0.03 -3.11 31.03
N ARG A 37 -0.66 -2.59 29.98
CA ARG A 37 -2.07 -2.83 29.65
C ARG A 37 -2.28 -4.06 28.76
N GLY A 38 -1.20 -4.67 28.22
CA GLY A 38 -1.28 -5.82 27.31
C GLY A 38 -1.95 -5.50 25.97
N LEU A 39 -2.07 -4.22 25.61
CA LEU A 39 -2.67 -3.79 24.35
C LEU A 39 -1.69 -4.01 23.20
N ARG A 40 -2.22 -4.47 22.06
CA ARG A 40 -1.45 -4.49 20.83
C ARG A 40 -1.15 -3.04 20.39
N LEU A 41 -0.01 -2.84 19.73
CA LEU A 41 0.41 -1.51 19.26
C LEU A 41 -0.71 -0.79 18.50
N SER A 42 -1.38 -1.49 17.58
CA SER A 42 -2.51 -0.93 16.81
C SER A 42 -3.61 -0.40 17.70
N GLN A 43 -4.07 -1.18 18.67
CA GLN A 43 -5.16 -0.79 19.59
C GLN A 43 -4.77 0.40 20.48
N ALA A 44 -3.52 0.46 20.91
CA ALA A 44 -3.03 1.58 21.72
C ALA A 44 -2.97 2.87 20.87
N LEU A 45 -2.46 2.80 19.63
CA LEU A 45 -2.39 3.95 18.74
C LEU A 45 -3.77 4.41 18.28
N ASP A 46 -4.70 3.50 18.02
CA ASP A 46 -6.10 3.84 17.71
C ASP A 46 -6.78 4.57 18.89
N SER A 47 -6.53 4.13 20.13
CA SER A 47 -7.06 4.80 21.32
C SER A 47 -6.51 6.23 21.49
N ILE A 48 -5.25 6.47 21.16
CA ILE A 48 -4.63 7.81 21.22
C ILE A 48 -5.13 8.69 20.07
N SER A 49 -5.47 8.11 18.92
CA SER A 49 -5.96 8.82 17.73
C SER A 49 -7.41 9.32 17.83
N GLY A 50 -8.10 9.10 18.95
CA GLY A 50 -9.53 9.31 19.11
C GLY A 50 -10.05 10.75 18.83
N ASP A 51 -9.19 11.75 18.93
CA ASP A 51 -9.53 13.18 18.71
C ASP A 51 -9.09 13.69 17.32
N PHE A 52 -8.70 12.81 16.42
CA PHE A 52 -8.28 13.21 15.06
C PHE A 52 -9.43 13.83 14.27
N SER A 53 -9.19 15.00 13.69
CA SER A 53 -10.11 15.67 12.75
C SER A 53 -9.42 15.93 11.41
N SER A 54 -10.02 15.44 10.34
CA SER A 54 -9.56 15.72 8.97
C SER A 54 -9.70 17.19 8.56
N SER A 55 -10.49 17.98 9.30
CA SER A 55 -10.72 19.41 9.05
C SER A 55 -9.71 20.33 9.75
N ASP A 56 -8.88 19.79 10.64
CA ASP A 56 -7.86 20.59 11.32
C ASP A 56 -6.77 21.05 10.34
N ASN A 57 -6.14 22.19 10.66
CA ASN A 57 -5.16 22.82 9.76
C ASN A 57 -3.89 21.98 9.58
N VAL A 58 -3.44 21.31 10.63
CA VAL A 58 -2.27 20.44 10.58
C VAL A 58 -2.63 19.03 10.98
N ARG A 59 -2.21 18.05 10.18
CA ARG A 59 -2.54 16.65 10.38
C ARG A 59 -1.29 15.79 10.22
N MET A 60 -1.21 14.75 11.03
CA MET A 60 -0.11 13.78 10.99
C MET A 60 -0.65 12.35 11.03
N ALA A 61 -0.04 11.49 10.21
CA ALA A 61 -0.12 10.04 10.33
C ALA A 61 1.29 9.48 10.57
N LEU A 62 1.45 8.68 11.63
CA LEU A 62 2.69 7.99 11.95
C LEU A 62 2.42 6.49 11.98
N ILE A 63 3.10 5.75 11.12
CA ILE A 63 2.99 4.29 11.04
C ILE A 63 4.14 3.69 11.85
N ALA A 64 3.90 2.61 12.59
CA ALA A 64 4.95 1.87 13.29
C ALA A 64 4.61 0.38 13.38
N THR A 65 5.64 -0.47 13.35
CA THR A 65 5.51 -1.93 13.50
C THR A 65 5.97 -2.42 14.88
N SER A 66 6.52 -1.54 15.71
CA SER A 66 6.95 -1.80 17.09
C SER A 66 6.97 -0.52 17.91
N TRP A 67 6.92 -0.64 19.23
CA TRP A 67 7.07 0.49 20.14
C TRP A 67 8.44 1.19 20.00
N ALA A 68 9.50 0.45 19.76
CA ALA A 68 10.82 1.01 19.54
C ALA A 68 10.83 1.90 18.27
N GLU A 69 10.20 1.45 17.20
CA GLU A 69 10.05 2.22 15.97
C GLU A 69 9.15 3.43 16.17
N PHE A 70 8.04 3.29 16.89
CA PHE A 70 7.15 4.37 17.25
C PHE A 70 7.90 5.50 17.99
N ASN A 71 8.60 5.16 19.07
CA ASN A 71 9.37 6.13 19.85
C ASN A 71 10.48 6.81 19.02
N LYS A 72 11.16 6.05 18.17
CA LYS A 72 12.16 6.60 17.24
C LYS A 72 11.54 7.62 16.28
N ARG A 73 10.37 7.32 15.72
CA ARG A 73 9.65 8.21 14.80
C ARG A 73 9.11 9.44 15.50
N CYS A 74 8.55 9.32 16.71
CA CYS A 74 8.15 10.48 17.53
C CYS A 74 9.32 11.43 17.78
N ALA A 75 10.47 10.89 18.20
CA ALA A 75 11.68 11.70 18.43
C ALA A 75 12.19 12.39 17.14
N LEU A 76 12.04 11.73 15.99
CA LEU A 76 12.40 12.28 14.70
C LEU A 76 11.46 13.42 14.30
N VAL A 77 10.14 13.23 14.49
CA VAL A 77 9.13 14.26 14.21
C VAL A 77 9.41 15.51 15.03
N LEU A 78 9.59 15.38 16.36
CA LEU A 78 9.86 16.50 17.25
C LEU A 78 11.09 17.33 16.85
N LYS A 79 12.08 16.73 16.18
CA LYS A 79 13.28 17.40 15.69
C LYS A 79 13.11 18.07 14.32
N ALA A 80 12.15 17.62 13.53
CA ALA A 80 12.08 17.99 12.12
C ALA A 80 10.77 18.68 11.71
N MET A 81 9.70 18.58 12.52
CA MET A 81 8.37 19.04 12.14
C MET A 81 8.24 20.56 11.96
N ASP A 82 9.09 21.34 12.63
CA ASP A 82 9.12 22.81 12.52
C ASP A 82 9.68 23.29 11.16
N ASP A 83 10.30 22.40 10.40
CA ASP A 83 10.96 22.69 9.13
C ASP A 83 10.26 21.92 7.99
N LYS A 84 9.45 22.64 7.20
CA LYS A 84 8.68 22.02 6.09
C LYS A 84 9.56 21.34 5.03
N GLU A 85 10.78 21.79 4.83
CA GLU A 85 11.70 21.17 3.88
C GLU A 85 12.05 19.74 4.28
N LYS A 86 11.93 19.41 5.58
CA LYS A 86 12.17 18.06 6.11
C LYS A 86 10.94 17.14 6.07
N TRP A 87 9.76 17.63 5.72
CA TRP A 87 8.55 16.80 5.70
C TRP A 87 8.64 15.67 4.67
N GLY A 88 9.24 15.90 3.50
CA GLY A 88 9.53 14.84 2.55
C GLY A 88 10.45 13.74 3.11
N PHE A 89 11.43 14.11 3.93
CA PHE A 89 12.25 13.15 4.64
C PHE A 89 11.43 12.39 5.71
N LEU A 90 10.60 13.07 6.48
CA LEU A 90 9.71 12.42 7.45
C LEU A 90 8.78 11.40 6.76
N GLN A 91 8.25 11.73 5.60
CA GLN A 91 7.42 10.83 4.79
C GLN A 91 8.18 9.53 4.43
N SER A 92 9.44 9.64 4.03
CA SER A 92 10.28 8.46 3.75
C SER A 92 10.54 7.58 4.99
N GLN A 93 10.34 8.13 6.18
CA GLN A 93 10.46 7.44 7.47
C GLN A 93 9.12 6.94 8.03
N GLY A 94 8.04 6.98 7.24
CA GLY A 94 6.72 6.52 7.65
C GLY A 94 5.94 7.51 8.51
N VAL A 95 6.25 8.80 8.39
CA VAL A 95 5.50 9.90 9.02
C VAL A 95 5.00 10.86 7.95
N LEU A 96 3.71 10.89 7.75
CA LEU A 96 3.06 11.85 6.86
C LEU A 96 2.64 13.06 7.68
N LEU A 97 3.07 14.25 7.28
CA LEU A 97 2.71 15.53 7.89
C LEU A 97 2.21 16.47 6.80
N THR A 98 1.08 17.13 7.04
CA THR A 98 0.50 18.08 6.09
C THR A 98 -0.18 19.24 6.81
N ASP A 99 -0.07 20.41 6.23
CA ASP A 99 -0.87 21.62 6.55
C ASP A 99 -1.65 22.11 5.33
N ASP A 100 -1.77 21.29 4.30
CA ASP A 100 -2.64 21.58 3.18
C ASP A 100 -4.09 21.65 3.63
N ALA A 101 -4.89 22.45 2.95
CA ALA A 101 -6.33 22.47 3.20
C ALA A 101 -6.91 21.06 3.05
N ALA A 102 -7.84 20.69 3.94
CA ALA A 102 -8.57 19.45 3.79
C ALA A 102 -9.26 19.40 2.43
N LEU A 103 -9.19 18.25 1.77
CA LEU A 103 -9.90 18.06 0.51
C LEU A 103 -11.40 18.31 0.73
N PRO A 104 -12.08 19.06 -0.14
CA PRO A 104 -13.51 19.26 -0.01
C PRO A 104 -14.23 17.92 -0.14
N PRO A 105 -15.43 17.76 0.49
CA PRO A 105 -16.18 16.50 0.43
C PRO A 105 -16.49 15.99 -0.99
N GLN A 106 -16.52 16.92 -1.97
CA GLN A 106 -16.73 16.63 -3.40
C GLN A 106 -15.42 16.41 -4.18
N ALA A 107 -14.28 16.36 -3.49
CA ALA A 107 -13.01 16.07 -4.17
C ALA A 107 -13.07 14.70 -4.86
N LYS A 108 -12.54 14.67 -6.07
CA LYS A 108 -12.56 13.48 -6.90
C LYS A 108 -11.29 12.66 -6.73
N VAL A 109 -11.45 11.35 -6.72
CA VAL A 109 -10.35 10.38 -6.62
C VAL A 109 -10.03 9.87 -8.02
N ALA A 110 -8.76 9.94 -8.40
CA ALA A 110 -8.25 9.32 -9.63
C ALA A 110 -7.37 8.13 -9.28
N HIS A 111 -7.68 6.93 -9.82
CA HIS A 111 -6.75 5.81 -9.78
C HIS A 111 -5.88 5.85 -11.03
N MET A 112 -4.56 5.76 -10.83
CA MET A 112 -3.57 5.76 -11.90
C MET A 112 -2.83 4.44 -11.91
N TYR A 113 -2.88 3.72 -13.03
CA TYR A 113 -2.30 2.40 -13.18
C TYR A 113 -0.95 2.48 -13.89
N PRO A 114 0.11 1.89 -13.30
CA PRO A 114 1.44 1.92 -13.89
C PRO A 114 1.56 1.00 -15.10
N GLY A 115 2.57 1.25 -15.89
CA GLY A 115 3.00 0.36 -16.97
C GLY A 115 4.03 -0.66 -16.50
N GLN A 116 4.59 -1.39 -17.47
CA GLN A 116 5.72 -2.30 -17.29
C GLN A 116 6.93 -1.58 -16.67
N GLY A 117 7.64 -2.25 -15.76
CA GLY A 117 8.80 -1.71 -15.05
C GLY A 117 8.60 -1.56 -13.54
N SER A 118 7.37 -1.67 -13.05
CA SER A 118 7.03 -1.58 -11.61
C SER A 118 6.92 -2.95 -10.93
N GLN A 119 7.08 -4.07 -11.68
CA GLN A 119 6.93 -5.42 -11.16
C GLN A 119 8.08 -5.85 -10.26
N TYR A 120 7.76 -6.62 -9.25
CA TYR A 120 8.71 -7.31 -8.38
C TYR A 120 8.11 -8.57 -7.78
N VAL A 121 8.96 -9.54 -7.44
CA VAL A 121 8.53 -10.77 -6.77
C VAL A 121 8.05 -10.45 -5.36
N GLY A 122 6.90 -10.96 -4.98
CA GLY A 122 6.22 -10.63 -3.72
C GLY A 122 5.27 -9.44 -3.80
N MET A 123 5.11 -8.80 -4.97
CA MET A 123 4.13 -7.71 -5.11
C MET A 123 2.73 -8.19 -4.72
N THR A 124 2.04 -7.39 -3.91
CA THR A 124 0.72 -7.67 -3.32
C THR A 124 0.63 -8.87 -2.37
N HIS A 125 1.75 -9.54 -2.04
CA HIS A 125 1.74 -10.70 -1.14
C HIS A 125 1.11 -10.37 0.24
N ASP A 126 1.47 -9.25 0.84
CA ASP A 126 0.93 -8.82 2.14
C ASP A 126 -0.59 -8.52 2.06
N LEU A 127 -1.05 -7.95 0.96
CA LEU A 127 -2.48 -7.74 0.70
C LEU A 127 -3.20 -9.08 0.51
N TRP A 128 -2.58 -10.00 -0.23
CA TRP A 128 -3.12 -11.34 -0.44
C TRP A 128 -3.29 -12.11 0.87
N GLN A 129 -2.37 -11.97 1.81
CA GLN A 129 -2.51 -12.59 3.12
C GLN A 129 -3.67 -12.04 3.95
N ARG A 130 -4.04 -10.78 3.75
CA ARG A 130 -5.01 -10.05 4.59
C ARG A 130 -6.42 -9.99 4.01
N TYR A 131 -6.56 -9.92 2.69
CA TYR A 131 -7.83 -9.61 2.02
C TYR A 131 -8.29 -10.75 1.12
N SER A 132 -9.48 -11.30 1.41
CA SER A 132 -10.10 -12.35 0.58
C SER A 132 -10.42 -11.85 -0.83
N SER A 133 -10.75 -10.58 -1.00
CA SER A 133 -10.97 -9.94 -2.29
C SER A 133 -9.73 -9.98 -3.17
N VAL A 134 -8.55 -9.74 -2.59
CA VAL A 134 -7.25 -9.85 -3.27
C VAL A 134 -6.93 -11.30 -3.64
N GLN A 135 -7.23 -12.25 -2.74
CA GLN A 135 -7.07 -13.69 -3.03
C GLN A 135 -7.91 -14.12 -4.22
N GLU A 136 -9.15 -13.63 -4.32
CA GLU A 136 -10.03 -13.98 -5.44
C GLU A 136 -9.53 -13.40 -6.78
N VAL A 137 -8.97 -12.18 -6.80
CA VAL A 137 -8.32 -11.61 -8.00
C VAL A 137 -7.19 -12.52 -8.49
N TRP A 138 -6.25 -12.90 -7.62
CA TRP A 138 -5.15 -13.79 -7.99
C TRP A 138 -5.61 -15.16 -8.45
N LYS A 139 -6.60 -15.75 -7.77
CA LYS A 139 -7.20 -17.02 -8.16
C LYS A 139 -7.85 -16.96 -9.54
N GLN A 140 -8.60 -15.90 -9.82
CA GLN A 140 -9.22 -15.71 -11.15
C GLN A 140 -8.15 -15.51 -12.24
N SER A 141 -7.08 -14.76 -11.94
CA SER A 141 -5.94 -14.61 -12.85
C SER A 141 -5.28 -15.94 -13.15
N ASP A 142 -5.05 -16.77 -12.14
CA ASP A 142 -4.44 -18.09 -12.31
C ASP A 142 -5.32 -18.99 -13.22
N ILE A 143 -6.62 -18.98 -13.02
CA ILE A 143 -7.56 -19.74 -13.87
C ILE A 143 -7.45 -19.30 -15.33
N THR A 144 -7.48 -17.99 -15.59
CA THR A 144 -7.38 -17.42 -16.93
C THR A 144 -6.04 -17.69 -17.58
N MET A 145 -4.95 -17.57 -16.80
CA MET A 145 -3.59 -17.57 -17.34
C MET A 145 -2.92 -18.93 -17.39
N THR A 146 -3.40 -19.93 -16.64
CA THR A 146 -2.78 -21.27 -16.61
C THR A 146 -2.64 -21.89 -18.00
N GLU A 147 -3.65 -21.73 -18.86
CA GLU A 147 -3.58 -22.25 -20.23
C GLU A 147 -2.55 -21.49 -21.07
N ALA A 148 -2.53 -20.15 -20.98
CA ALA A 148 -1.59 -19.31 -21.73
C ALA A 148 -0.14 -19.45 -21.26
N LEU A 149 0.08 -19.86 -20.02
CA LEU A 149 1.38 -20.02 -19.38
C LEU A 149 1.82 -21.49 -19.25
N ASN A 150 1.37 -22.36 -20.15
CA ASN A 150 1.78 -23.76 -20.22
C ASN A 150 1.55 -24.56 -18.92
N GLY A 151 0.47 -24.29 -18.21
CA GLY A 151 0.10 -24.96 -16.96
C GLY A 151 0.64 -24.32 -15.69
N GLU A 152 1.37 -23.21 -15.79
CA GLU A 152 1.85 -22.48 -14.62
C GLU A 152 0.88 -21.38 -14.20
N SER A 153 0.75 -21.18 -12.87
CA SER A 153 -0.02 -20.06 -12.32
C SER A 153 0.87 -18.85 -12.03
N LEU A 154 0.35 -17.64 -12.25
CA LEU A 154 1.05 -16.40 -11.94
C LEU A 154 1.40 -16.29 -10.44
N SER A 155 0.48 -16.69 -9.58
CA SER A 155 0.65 -16.63 -8.12
C SER A 155 1.82 -17.51 -7.65
N SER A 156 2.09 -18.63 -8.34
CA SER A 156 3.10 -19.61 -7.93
C SER A 156 4.54 -19.08 -7.88
N PHE A 157 4.86 -18.06 -8.65
CA PHE A 157 6.19 -17.45 -8.65
C PHE A 157 6.21 -15.98 -8.20
N ILE A 158 5.04 -15.32 -8.15
CA ILE A 158 4.94 -13.91 -7.73
C ILE A 158 4.60 -13.80 -6.25
N LEU A 159 3.55 -14.49 -5.76
CA LEU A 159 3.11 -14.45 -4.36
C LEU A 159 3.99 -15.34 -3.48
N ARG A 160 5.27 -15.06 -3.43
CA ARG A 160 6.23 -15.87 -2.67
C ARG A 160 6.97 -15.03 -1.65
N SER A 161 7.18 -15.61 -0.46
CA SER A 161 8.00 -15.05 0.60
C SER A 161 9.03 -16.07 1.09
N GLY A 162 10.10 -15.59 1.73
CA GLY A 162 11.11 -16.48 2.30
C GLY A 162 11.94 -17.25 1.27
N LEU A 163 12.07 -16.75 0.04
CA LEU A 163 12.86 -17.35 -1.02
C LEU A 163 14.36 -17.33 -0.69
N SER A 164 15.10 -18.38 -1.10
CA SER A 164 16.55 -18.31 -1.17
C SER A 164 16.97 -17.27 -2.21
N LYS A 165 18.24 -16.83 -2.17
CA LYS A 165 18.76 -15.86 -3.12
C LYS A 165 18.66 -16.37 -4.56
N GLU A 166 18.94 -17.65 -4.78
CA GLU A 166 18.88 -18.32 -6.07
C GLU A 166 17.42 -18.38 -6.59
N GLN A 167 16.48 -18.75 -5.74
CA GLN A 167 15.06 -18.79 -6.08
C GLN A 167 14.49 -17.41 -6.41
N LEU A 168 14.95 -16.37 -5.70
CA LEU A 168 14.54 -15.00 -5.98
C LEU A 168 15.06 -14.55 -7.36
N ILE A 169 16.32 -14.81 -7.68
CA ILE A 169 16.91 -14.47 -8.98
C ILE A 169 16.17 -15.18 -10.12
N GLU A 170 15.82 -16.46 -9.95
CA GLU A 170 15.05 -17.20 -10.94
C GLU A 170 13.66 -16.61 -11.16
N ALA A 171 12.93 -16.32 -10.08
CA ALA A 171 11.60 -15.72 -10.15
C ALA A 171 11.62 -14.31 -10.76
N GLU A 172 12.62 -13.49 -10.41
CA GLU A 172 12.80 -12.16 -11.01
C GLU A 172 13.16 -12.24 -12.49
N HIS A 173 13.99 -13.20 -12.90
CA HIS A 173 14.31 -13.40 -14.30
C HIS A 173 13.09 -13.80 -15.11
N LYS A 174 12.26 -14.68 -14.57
CA LYS A 174 11.00 -15.09 -15.18
C LYS A 174 10.02 -13.91 -15.28
N LEU A 175 9.89 -13.15 -14.20
CA LEU A 175 8.98 -11.99 -14.16
C LEU A 175 9.41 -10.83 -15.09
N LYS A 176 10.65 -10.82 -15.59
CA LYS A 176 11.12 -9.85 -16.60
C LYS A 176 10.66 -10.16 -18.02
N GLN A 177 10.26 -11.40 -18.29
CA GLN A 177 9.74 -11.77 -19.60
C GLN A 177 8.35 -11.17 -19.81
N THR A 178 8.12 -10.54 -20.96
CA THR A 178 6.91 -9.72 -21.20
C THR A 178 5.62 -10.50 -21.10
N GLU A 179 5.62 -11.76 -21.51
CA GLU A 179 4.48 -12.67 -21.43
C GLU A 179 4.04 -12.96 -19.98
N TYR A 180 4.97 -12.87 -19.01
CA TYR A 180 4.67 -12.98 -17.57
C TYR A 180 4.45 -11.61 -16.91
N THR A 181 5.27 -10.62 -17.28
CA THR A 181 5.19 -9.27 -16.68
C THR A 181 3.81 -8.66 -16.88
N GLN A 182 3.29 -8.71 -18.11
CA GLN A 182 2.08 -7.97 -18.44
C GLN A 182 0.84 -8.49 -17.69
N PRO A 183 0.49 -9.78 -17.73
CA PRO A 183 -0.64 -10.26 -16.93
C PRO A 183 -0.41 -10.17 -15.43
N ALA A 184 0.83 -10.31 -14.95
CA ALA A 184 1.18 -10.17 -13.54
C ALA A 184 0.93 -8.75 -13.01
N MET A 185 1.38 -7.73 -13.73
CA MET A 185 1.13 -6.33 -13.39
C MET A 185 -0.35 -6.01 -13.38
N LEU A 186 -1.07 -6.45 -14.40
CA LEU A 186 -2.51 -6.22 -14.52
C LEU A 186 -3.28 -6.86 -13.35
N THR A 187 -2.87 -8.07 -12.94
CA THR A 187 -3.42 -8.73 -11.76
C THR A 187 -3.12 -7.95 -10.48
N ALA A 188 -1.88 -7.45 -10.33
CA ALA A 188 -1.48 -6.67 -9.16
C ALA A 188 -2.24 -5.35 -9.06
N ASP A 189 -2.43 -4.66 -10.19
CA ASP A 189 -3.19 -3.41 -10.26
C ASP A 189 -4.63 -3.61 -9.77
N LEU A 190 -5.31 -4.66 -10.25
CA LEU A 190 -6.65 -5.00 -9.80
C LEU A 190 -6.70 -5.45 -8.35
N ALA A 191 -5.70 -6.20 -7.89
CA ALA A 191 -5.61 -6.66 -6.51
C ALA A 191 -5.50 -5.46 -5.54
N ILE A 192 -4.68 -4.45 -5.88
CA ILE A 192 -4.55 -3.22 -5.12
C ILE A 192 -5.87 -2.42 -5.15
N GLU A 193 -6.49 -2.29 -6.32
CA GLU A 193 -7.79 -1.62 -6.45
C GLU A 193 -8.86 -2.28 -5.58
N ARG A 194 -8.91 -3.61 -5.55
CA ARG A 194 -9.88 -4.34 -4.69
C ARG A 194 -9.64 -4.04 -3.22
N ALA A 195 -8.38 -4.04 -2.78
CA ALA A 195 -8.04 -3.67 -1.41
C ALA A 195 -8.45 -2.22 -1.08
N LEU A 196 -8.24 -1.28 -1.99
CA LEU A 196 -8.68 0.11 -1.83
C LEU A 196 -10.20 0.23 -1.75
N ASN A 197 -10.92 -0.48 -2.62
CA ASN A 197 -12.38 -0.49 -2.65
C ASN A 197 -12.98 -1.07 -1.36
N ASP A 198 -12.36 -2.09 -0.77
CA ASP A 198 -12.77 -2.66 0.52
C ASP A 198 -12.67 -1.63 1.66
N HIS A 199 -11.82 -0.61 1.49
CA HIS A 199 -11.69 0.53 2.40
C HIS A 199 -12.45 1.79 1.96
N GLY A 200 -13.38 1.66 1.01
CA GLY A 200 -14.21 2.76 0.54
C GLY A 200 -13.48 3.76 -0.39
N GLN A 201 -12.27 3.43 -0.83
CA GLN A 201 -11.51 4.26 -1.76
C GLN A 201 -11.82 3.83 -3.21
N THR A 202 -12.98 4.25 -3.71
CA THR A 202 -13.40 4.00 -5.10
C THR A 202 -13.02 5.18 -6.00
N PRO A 203 -12.58 4.94 -7.25
CA PRO A 203 -12.20 6.03 -8.14
C PRO A 203 -13.44 6.72 -8.75
N ASP A 204 -13.37 8.04 -8.90
CA ASP A 204 -14.27 8.81 -9.76
C ASP A 204 -13.81 8.83 -11.21
N MET A 205 -12.51 8.64 -11.41
CA MET A 205 -11.87 8.59 -12.72
C MET A 205 -10.64 7.68 -12.68
N VAL A 206 -10.28 7.15 -13.83
CA VAL A 206 -9.17 6.23 -13.99
C VAL A 206 -8.28 6.65 -15.16
N ALA A 207 -6.99 6.40 -15.03
CA ALA A 207 -6.02 6.59 -16.11
C ALA A 207 -4.94 5.51 -16.02
N GLY A 208 -4.37 5.13 -17.14
CA GLY A 208 -3.31 4.14 -17.22
C GLY A 208 -2.17 4.58 -18.12
N HIS A 209 -0.96 4.11 -17.82
CA HIS A 209 0.18 4.29 -18.70
C HIS A 209 0.49 2.98 -19.43
N SER A 210 0.41 2.99 -20.77
CA SER A 210 0.73 1.80 -21.59
C SER A 210 -0.04 0.55 -21.17
N LEU A 211 0.59 -0.42 -20.50
CA LEU A 211 -0.08 -1.61 -19.96
C LEU A 211 -1.19 -1.26 -18.97
N GLY A 212 -0.98 -0.25 -18.13
CA GLY A 212 -1.96 0.22 -17.16
C GLY A 212 -3.28 0.73 -17.78
N GLU A 213 -3.31 1.02 -19.10
CA GLU A 213 -4.54 1.37 -19.81
C GLU A 213 -5.55 0.20 -19.77
N TYR A 214 -5.09 -1.04 -19.83
CA TYR A 214 -5.95 -2.21 -19.67
C TYR A 214 -6.56 -2.27 -18.26
N ALA A 215 -5.76 -1.98 -17.21
CA ALA A 215 -6.28 -1.89 -15.85
C ALA A 215 -7.31 -0.77 -15.71
N ALA A 216 -7.06 0.40 -16.30
CA ALA A 216 -8.01 1.51 -16.32
C ALA A 216 -9.33 1.13 -17.03
N LEU A 217 -9.26 0.41 -18.15
CA LEU A 217 -10.45 -0.09 -18.86
C LEU A 217 -11.24 -1.12 -18.04
N MET A 218 -10.56 -1.98 -17.28
CA MET A 218 -11.23 -2.92 -16.37
C MET A 218 -11.89 -2.19 -15.21
N SER A 219 -11.21 -1.27 -14.57
CA SER A 219 -11.76 -0.45 -13.49
C SER A 219 -12.98 0.36 -13.94
N ALA A 220 -12.95 0.86 -15.18
CA ALA A 220 -14.08 1.56 -15.80
C ALA A 220 -15.23 0.61 -16.26
N GLY A 221 -15.09 -0.70 -16.10
CA GLY A 221 -16.09 -1.70 -16.52
C GLY A 221 -16.24 -1.86 -18.04
N ILE A 222 -15.24 -1.41 -18.82
CA ILE A 222 -15.23 -1.51 -20.31
C ILE A 222 -14.71 -2.89 -20.75
N LEU A 223 -13.69 -3.41 -20.04
CA LEU A 223 -13.18 -4.77 -20.24
C LEU A 223 -13.44 -5.62 -19.00
N ASP A 224 -13.75 -6.89 -19.22
CA ASP A 224 -13.70 -7.87 -18.14
C ASP A 224 -12.25 -8.33 -17.88
N MET A 225 -12.06 -8.95 -16.74
CA MET A 225 -10.73 -9.38 -16.30
C MET A 225 -10.14 -10.47 -17.22
N ASP A 226 -10.96 -11.41 -17.66
CA ASP A 226 -10.52 -12.52 -18.54
C ASP A 226 -10.03 -11.98 -19.88
N GLY A 227 -10.82 -11.14 -20.54
CA GLY A 227 -10.46 -10.49 -21.80
C GLY A 227 -9.22 -9.62 -21.70
N ALA A 228 -9.09 -8.83 -20.63
CA ALA A 228 -7.93 -7.97 -20.42
C ALA A 228 -6.63 -8.78 -20.17
N LEU A 229 -6.71 -9.84 -19.37
CA LEU A 229 -5.56 -10.71 -19.10
C LEU A 229 -5.11 -11.45 -20.37
N ARG A 230 -6.05 -11.98 -21.16
CA ARG A 230 -5.74 -12.64 -22.44
C ARG A 230 -5.13 -11.65 -23.44
N ALA A 231 -5.65 -10.44 -23.53
CA ALA A 231 -5.09 -9.39 -24.39
C ALA A 231 -3.68 -8.97 -23.95
N ALA A 232 -3.45 -8.83 -22.65
CA ALA A 232 -2.13 -8.51 -22.09
C ALA A 232 -1.11 -9.64 -22.32
N ALA A 233 -1.52 -10.90 -22.18
CA ALA A 233 -0.66 -12.04 -22.46
C ALA A 233 -0.29 -12.13 -23.95
N ALA A 234 -1.27 -12.00 -24.83
CA ALA A 234 -1.02 -11.97 -26.27
C ALA A 234 -0.07 -10.84 -26.66
N ARG A 235 -0.33 -9.63 -26.15
CA ARG A 235 0.58 -8.48 -26.34
C ARG A 235 1.98 -8.76 -25.80
N GLY A 236 2.10 -9.41 -24.63
CA GLY A 236 3.37 -9.78 -24.04
C GLY A 236 4.17 -10.73 -24.91
N THR A 237 3.52 -11.72 -25.50
CA THR A 237 4.13 -12.69 -26.43
C THR A 237 4.60 -12.04 -27.72
N GLU A 238 3.82 -11.10 -28.29
CA GLU A 238 4.18 -10.41 -29.54
C GLU A 238 5.31 -9.37 -29.34
N MET A 239 5.55 -8.93 -28.11
CA MET A 239 6.56 -7.93 -27.79
C MET A 239 7.87 -8.55 -27.26
N GLY A 240 7.88 -9.83 -26.92
CA GLY A 240 9.07 -10.58 -26.42
C GLY A 240 9.78 -11.25 -27.55
#